data_d302573733e20a9a8c8bc7029b6f8819
#
_entry.id   d302573733e20a9a8c8bc7029b6f8819
#
_cell.length_a   1.000
_cell.length_b   1.000
_cell.length_c   1.000
_cell.angle_alpha   90.00
_cell.angle_beta   90.00
_cell.angle_gamma   90.00
#
_symmetry.space_group_name_H-M   'P 1'
#
loop_
_entity.id
_entity.type
_entity.pdbx_description
1 polymer ?
#
loop_
_entity_poly.entity_id
_entity_poly.type
_entity_poly.pdbx_seq_one_letter_code
_entity_poly.pdbx_strand_id
1 'polypeptide(L)'
;MAKIKIMTIYHIVLPEVWETFKEKDFYEAESLHIEGFIHCSFAEQITGVLERYYKGVEKVLILTIDSEKLTSKLVNEPSTNNEIYPHIYGQINRDAIVEIKERDLATN
;
A
#
# COMPACT_ATOMS: atom_id res chain seq x y z
N MET A 1 -13.83 -29.08 -0.46
CA MET A 1 -13.14 -28.28 0.44
C MET A 1 -13.04 -26.83 -0.02
N ALA A 2 -13.33 -25.96 0.86
CA ALA A 2 -13.33 -24.55 0.52
C ALA A 2 -11.91 -24.06 0.32
N LYS A 3 -11.74 -23.25 -0.68
CA LYS A 3 -10.45 -22.66 -0.92
C LYS A 3 -10.38 -21.33 -0.21
N ILE A 4 -9.37 -21.16 0.59
CA ILE A 4 -9.17 -19.89 1.24
C ILE A 4 -8.61 -18.91 0.23
N LYS A 5 -9.31 -17.81 0.10
CA LYS A 5 -8.89 -16.79 -0.82
C LYS A 5 -8.18 -15.71 -0.08
N ILE A 6 -6.89 -15.58 -0.32
CA ILE A 6 -6.10 -14.54 0.29
C ILE A 6 -6.23 -13.30 -0.55
N MET A 7 -6.68 -12.23 0.07
CA MET A 7 -6.76 -10.98 -0.65
C MET A 7 -5.46 -10.23 -0.47
N THR A 8 -4.78 -10.00 -1.58
CA THR A 8 -3.52 -9.29 -1.58
C THR A 8 -3.75 -7.86 -2.04
N ILE A 9 -3.24 -6.92 -1.27
CA ILE A 9 -3.31 -5.52 -1.64
C ILE A 9 -1.90 -4.94 -1.57
N TYR A 10 -1.72 -3.74 -2.11
CA TYR A 10 -0.41 -3.16 -2.27
C TYR A 10 -0.39 -1.72 -1.79
N HIS A 11 0.72 -1.34 -1.18
CA HIS A 11 0.92 0.04 -0.76
C HIS A 11 2.25 0.54 -1.33
N ILE A 12 2.22 1.75 -1.90
CA ILE A 12 3.39 2.34 -2.51
C ILE A 12 3.99 3.34 -1.53
N VAL A 13 5.29 3.24 -1.30
CA VAL A 13 5.95 4.12 -0.35
C VAL A 13 7.30 4.53 -0.92
N LEU A 14 7.71 5.76 -0.61
CA LEU A 14 9.04 6.23 -1.01
C LEU A 14 10.09 5.53 -0.17
N PRO A 15 11.25 5.21 -0.77
CA PRO A 15 12.28 4.49 -0.01
C PRO A 15 12.70 5.21 1.27
N GLU A 16 12.82 6.53 1.22
CA GLU A 16 13.27 7.26 2.41
C GLU A 16 12.23 7.26 3.51
N VAL A 17 10.95 7.15 3.17
CA VAL A 17 9.91 7.03 4.18
C VAL A 17 9.96 5.65 4.82
N TRP A 18 10.12 4.63 3.99
CA TRP A 18 10.19 3.27 4.51
C TRP A 18 11.37 3.08 5.47
N GLU A 19 12.49 3.78 5.20
CA GLU A 19 13.65 3.67 6.06
C GLU A 19 13.34 4.00 7.51
N THR A 20 12.40 4.90 7.75
CA THR A 20 12.06 5.27 9.12
C THR A 20 11.21 4.23 9.83
N PHE A 21 10.64 3.28 9.08
CA PHE A 21 9.76 2.27 9.67
C PHE A 21 10.28 0.86 9.56
N LYS A 22 11.36 0.63 8.81
CA LYS A 22 11.72 -0.73 8.44
C LYS A 22 12.05 -1.63 9.63
N GLU A 23 12.39 -1.05 10.77
CA GLU A 23 12.69 -1.85 11.96
C GLU A 23 11.62 -1.74 13.03
N LYS A 24 10.50 -1.14 12.70
CA LYS A 24 9.41 -1.00 13.66
C LYS A 24 8.38 -2.10 13.44
N ASP A 25 7.57 -2.30 14.45
CA ASP A 25 6.56 -3.37 14.41
C ASP A 25 5.40 -3.03 13.48
N PHE A 26 5.27 -1.77 13.09
CA PHE A 26 4.22 -1.39 12.17
C PHE A 26 4.62 -0.14 11.40
N TYR A 27 3.86 0.08 10.33
CA TYR A 27 4.08 1.17 9.41
C TYR A 27 2.87 2.09 9.40
N GLU A 28 3.11 3.39 9.25
CA GLU A 28 2.06 4.39 9.08
C GLU A 28 2.41 5.28 7.91
N ALA A 29 1.42 5.51 7.03
CA ALA A 29 1.57 6.53 6.00
C ALA A 29 1.05 7.85 6.55
N GLU A 30 1.53 8.94 5.98
CA GLU A 30 1.11 10.26 6.42
C GLU A 30 -0.40 10.44 6.27
N SER A 31 -0.99 9.83 5.24
CA SER A 31 -2.42 9.95 5.00
C SER A 31 -3.24 9.43 6.18
N LEU A 32 -2.69 8.51 6.97
CA LEU A 32 -3.41 8.02 8.13
C LEU A 32 -3.73 9.16 9.09
N HIS A 33 -2.80 10.09 9.23
CA HIS A 33 -2.99 11.22 10.15
C HIS A 33 -3.80 12.35 9.53
N ILE A 34 -3.76 12.48 8.22
CA ILE A 34 -4.45 13.57 7.53
C ILE A 34 -5.86 13.16 7.14
N GLU A 35 -6.03 11.95 6.63
CA GLU A 35 -7.33 11.51 6.10
C GLU A 35 -7.95 10.39 6.91
N GLY A 36 -7.21 9.79 7.82
CA GLY A 36 -7.75 8.73 8.66
C GLY A 36 -7.53 7.34 8.13
N PHE A 37 -6.87 7.18 6.99
CA PHE A 37 -6.61 5.86 6.42
C PHE A 37 -5.38 5.88 5.54
N ILE A 38 -4.85 4.69 5.27
CA ILE A 38 -3.71 4.50 4.40
C ILE A 38 -4.22 4.04 3.03
N HIS A 39 -3.75 4.71 1.98
CA HIS A 39 -4.14 4.38 0.61
C HIS A 39 -3.42 3.12 0.13
N CYS A 40 -4.18 2.18 -0.38
CA CYS A 40 -3.62 0.98 -0.99
C CYS A 40 -4.25 0.77 -2.35
N SER A 41 -3.76 -0.23 -3.07
CA SER A 41 -4.22 -0.52 -4.42
C SER A 41 -4.36 -2.01 -4.62
N PHE A 42 -5.23 -2.39 -5.54
CA PHE A 42 -5.22 -3.75 -6.06
C PHE A 42 -4.16 -3.80 -7.16
N ALA A 43 -3.74 -5.00 -7.53
CA ALA A 43 -2.62 -5.16 -8.46
C ALA A 43 -2.82 -4.39 -9.77
N GLU A 44 -4.02 -4.46 -10.32
CA GLU A 44 -4.26 -3.83 -11.62
C GLU A 44 -4.32 -2.30 -11.54
N GLN A 45 -4.32 -1.74 -10.34
CA GLN A 45 -4.38 -0.29 -10.17
C GLN A 45 -3.02 0.35 -10.01
N ILE A 46 -1.98 -0.45 -9.79
CA ILE A 46 -0.66 0.09 -9.44
C ILE A 46 -0.12 1.02 -10.51
N THR A 47 -0.16 0.60 -11.77
CA THR A 47 0.38 1.41 -12.84
C THR A 47 -0.28 2.78 -12.91
N GLY A 48 -1.61 2.82 -12.80
CA GLY A 48 -2.31 4.10 -12.85
C GLY A 48 -1.97 5.01 -11.70
N VAL A 49 -1.81 4.43 -10.51
CA VAL A 49 -1.44 5.22 -9.34
C VAL A 49 -0.04 5.81 -9.51
N LEU A 50 0.88 5.00 -10.03
CA LEU A 50 2.24 5.50 -10.25
C LEU A 50 2.24 6.64 -11.27
N GLU A 51 1.45 6.52 -12.30
CA GLU A 51 1.40 7.55 -13.33
C GLU A 51 0.78 8.84 -12.84
N ARG A 52 -0.21 8.74 -11.96
CA ARG A 52 -0.90 9.94 -11.48
C ARG A 52 -0.16 10.65 -10.36
N TYR A 53 0.45 9.91 -9.45
CA TYR A 53 0.93 10.51 -8.22
C TYR A 53 2.45 10.46 -8.04
N TYR A 54 3.15 9.74 -8.90
CA TYR A 54 4.59 9.56 -8.70
C TYR A 54 5.43 9.99 -9.89
N LYS A 55 4.89 10.92 -10.69
CA LYS A 55 5.67 11.48 -11.78
C LYS A 55 6.90 12.18 -11.22
N GLY A 56 8.03 11.96 -11.87
CA GLY A 56 9.26 12.61 -11.43
C GLY A 56 9.95 11.90 -10.29
N VAL A 57 9.35 10.86 -9.75
CA VAL A 57 9.98 10.07 -8.71
C VAL A 57 10.80 8.97 -9.37
N GLU A 58 12.03 8.78 -8.88
CA GLU A 58 12.91 7.82 -9.50
C GLU A 58 12.61 6.38 -9.11
N LYS A 59 12.21 6.18 -7.87
CA LYS A 59 12.06 4.84 -7.34
C LYS A 59 11.04 4.82 -6.23
N VAL A 60 10.26 3.75 -6.17
CA VAL A 60 9.34 3.52 -5.05
C VAL A 60 9.55 2.11 -4.55
N LEU A 61 9.02 1.85 -3.38
CA LEU A 61 8.88 0.49 -2.86
C LEU A 61 7.41 0.13 -2.91
N ILE A 62 7.15 -1.10 -3.28
CA ILE A 62 5.78 -1.61 -3.30
C ILE A 62 5.69 -2.69 -2.25
N LEU A 63 4.87 -2.45 -1.24
CA LEU A 63 4.66 -3.38 -0.16
C LEU A 63 3.50 -4.29 -0.53
N THR A 64 3.75 -5.59 -0.52
CA THR A 64 2.70 -6.58 -0.75
C THR A 64 2.12 -6.94 0.62
N ILE A 65 0.82 -6.77 0.76
CA ILE A 65 0.17 -6.93 2.04
C ILE A 65 -0.85 -8.05 1.97
N ASP A 66 -0.75 -8.98 2.92
CA ASP A 66 -1.72 -10.04 3.08
C ASP A 66 -2.83 -9.50 3.97
N SER A 67 -3.99 -9.23 3.39
CA SER A 67 -5.06 -8.59 4.12
C SER A 67 -5.58 -9.44 5.27
N GLU A 68 -5.38 -10.74 5.22
CA GLU A 68 -5.84 -11.60 6.31
C GLU A 68 -4.99 -11.48 7.55
N LYS A 69 -3.78 -10.93 7.40
CA LYS A 69 -2.90 -10.72 8.55
C LYS A 69 -2.98 -9.33 9.13
N LEU A 70 -3.77 -8.47 8.51
CA LEU A 70 -3.91 -7.10 9.02
C LEU A 70 -4.65 -7.08 10.34
N THR A 71 -4.17 -6.24 11.25
CA THR A 71 -4.87 -6.02 12.50
C THR A 71 -5.75 -4.79 12.44
N SER A 72 -5.54 -3.91 11.46
CA SER A 72 -6.37 -2.73 11.28
C SER A 72 -7.49 -3.01 10.30
N LYS A 73 -8.53 -2.21 10.36
CA LYS A 73 -9.71 -2.40 9.53
C LYS A 73 -9.42 -2.06 8.07
N LEU A 74 -9.82 -2.93 7.18
CA LEU A 74 -9.68 -2.73 5.74
C LEU A 74 -11.05 -2.46 5.14
N VAL A 75 -11.17 -1.37 4.38
CA VAL A 75 -12.42 -1.02 3.74
C VAL A 75 -12.16 -0.76 2.26
N ASN A 76 -12.92 -1.43 1.40
CA ASN A 76 -12.86 -1.17 -0.03
C ASN A 76 -13.91 -0.12 -0.34
N GLU A 77 -13.50 1.03 -0.81
CA GLU A 77 -14.43 2.15 -0.96
C GLU A 77 -14.01 3.06 -2.11
N PRO A 78 -14.95 3.83 -2.66
CA PRO A 78 -14.63 4.71 -3.79
C PRO A 78 -13.60 5.76 -3.42
N SER A 79 -12.72 6.05 -4.38
CA SER A 79 -11.70 7.07 -4.22
C SER A 79 -11.51 7.76 -5.56
N THR A 80 -10.26 7.88 -6.03
CA THR A 80 -9.95 8.56 -7.28
C THR A 80 -10.81 8.04 -8.43
N ASN A 81 -11.43 8.96 -9.16
CA ASN A 81 -12.28 8.62 -10.31
C ASN A 81 -13.42 7.69 -9.94
N ASN A 82 -13.83 7.72 -8.67
CA ASN A 82 -14.93 6.89 -8.20
C ASN A 82 -14.63 5.40 -8.29
N GLU A 83 -13.36 5.05 -8.43
CA GLU A 83 -12.93 3.68 -8.50
C GLU A 83 -12.74 3.14 -7.09
N ILE A 84 -12.99 1.84 -6.89
CA ILE A 84 -12.87 1.23 -5.56
C ILE A 84 -11.40 0.94 -5.26
N TYR A 85 -10.93 1.45 -4.13
CA TYR A 85 -9.58 1.20 -3.64
C TYR A 85 -9.65 0.65 -2.23
N PRO A 86 -8.68 -0.19 -1.85
CA PRO A 86 -8.63 -0.64 -0.45
C PRO A 86 -8.00 0.43 0.42
N HIS A 87 -8.64 0.73 1.54
CA HIS A 87 -8.13 1.71 2.50
C HIS A 87 -7.99 1.04 3.85
N ILE A 88 -6.85 1.23 4.49
CA ILE A 88 -6.58 0.65 5.80
C ILE A 88 -6.74 1.72 6.86
N TYR A 89 -7.68 1.50 7.78
CA TYR A 89 -8.00 2.48 8.81
C TYR A 89 -7.20 2.21 10.07
N GLY A 90 -5.89 2.34 9.96
CA GLY A 90 -4.99 2.14 11.07
C GLY A 90 -3.61 1.80 10.56
N GLN A 91 -2.73 1.44 11.46
CA GLN A 91 -1.37 1.08 11.12
C GLN A 91 -1.33 -0.28 10.41
N ILE A 92 -0.29 -0.49 9.63
CA ILE A 92 -0.06 -1.78 9.00
C ILE A 92 0.95 -2.53 9.86
N ASN A 93 0.52 -3.63 10.45
CA ASN A 93 1.43 -4.43 11.26
C ASN A 93 2.47 -5.09 10.37
N ARG A 94 3.69 -5.18 10.86
CA ARG A 94 4.82 -5.60 10.06
C ARG A 94 4.63 -6.99 9.45
N ASP A 95 4.04 -7.89 10.21
CA ASP A 95 3.90 -9.26 9.71
C ASP A 95 2.81 -9.41 8.64
N ALA A 96 2.04 -8.38 8.38
CA ALA A 96 1.11 -8.39 7.24
C ALA A 96 1.82 -8.03 5.95
N ILE A 97 3.02 -7.44 6.02
CA ILE A 97 3.80 -7.09 4.85
C ILE A 97 4.64 -8.29 4.48
N VAL A 98 4.24 -8.98 3.41
CA VAL A 98 4.87 -10.25 3.07
C VAL A 98 5.94 -10.13 2.00
N GLU A 99 6.03 -8.99 1.33
CA GLU A 99 7.06 -8.78 0.33
C GLU A 99 7.27 -7.28 0.14
N ILE A 100 8.51 -6.89 -0.13
CA ILE A 100 8.85 -5.50 -0.42
C ILE A 100 9.65 -5.51 -1.71
N LYS A 101 9.14 -4.82 -2.73
CA LYS A 101 9.80 -4.78 -4.02
C LYS A 101 10.17 -3.37 -4.42
N GLU A 102 11.39 -3.19 -4.90
CA GLU A 102 11.80 -1.92 -5.49
C GLU A 102 11.26 -1.82 -6.89
N ARG A 103 10.83 -0.62 -7.26
CA ARG A 103 10.37 -0.37 -8.60
C ARG A 103 11.00 0.91 -9.11
N ASP A 104 11.81 0.81 -10.16
CA ASP A 104 12.40 1.98 -10.80
C ASP A 104 11.37 2.64 -11.69
N LEU A 105 11.25 3.95 -11.56
CA LEU A 105 10.32 4.73 -12.37
C LEU A 105 11.04 5.66 -13.33
N ALA A 106 12.34 5.79 -13.17
CA ALA A 106 13.11 6.75 -13.97
C ALA A 106 13.48 6.19 -15.31
N THR A 107 12.62 5.42 -15.89
CA THR A 107 12.91 4.91 -17.20
C THR A 107 12.35 5.81 -18.23
N ASN A 108 13.02 5.88 -19.27
CA ASN A 108 12.57 6.68 -20.32
C ASN A 108 11.77 6.06 -21.33
#